data_92550fac28c831bb1e15045f4e582a90
#
_entry.id   92550fac28c831bb1e15045f4e582a90
#
_cell.length_a   1.000
_cell.length_b   1.000
_cell.length_c   1.000
_cell.angle_alpha   90.00
_cell.angle_beta   90.00
_cell.angle_gamma   90.00
#
_symmetry.space_group_name_H-M   'P 1'
#
loop_
_entity.id
_entity.type
_entity.pdbx_description
1 polymer ?
#
loop_
_entity_poly.entity_id
_entity_poly.type
_entity_poly.pdbx_seq_one_letter_code
_entity_poly.pdbx_strand_id
1 'polypeptide(L)'
;QEARSPEERFRKEKPQEERDEEDTVLSAIAAAPEYLVKGLAYPFKKFGIYYERTDLMNRLMDLFYNDERTGGVFPRMAVGGALSSGIGFTAFHQDLFHQKKEVRARYLYATRGNQAADFAYRDPSLFGSKFMLDLDVFWLNFDNGFFFLGGNRAAENGKTKYDLNQLSQNARLSYMVAPNLKASLLGRILFTDAGPSSRTPTTPPTVPG
;
A
#
# COMPACT_ATOMS: atom_id res chain seq x y z
N GLN A 1 45.37 46.53 -24.47
CA GLN A 1 44.73 45.60 -25.43
C GLN A 1 44.35 44.36 -24.66
N GLU A 2 43.09 44.29 -24.29
CA GLU A 2 42.51 43.10 -23.64
C GLU A 2 42.43 41.97 -24.64
N ALA A 3 43.11 40.86 -24.35
CA ALA A 3 43.08 39.67 -25.18
C ALA A 3 41.70 39.01 -25.04
N ARG A 4 40.86 39.18 -26.03
CA ARG A 4 39.56 38.49 -26.14
C ARG A 4 39.76 36.98 -26.17
N SER A 5 38.93 36.26 -25.44
CA SER A 5 38.98 34.80 -25.35
C SER A 5 38.80 34.14 -26.73
N PRO A 6 39.41 32.98 -26.99
CA PRO A 6 39.23 32.26 -28.24
C PRO A 6 37.78 32.00 -28.61
N GLU A 7 36.90 31.81 -27.64
CA GLU A 7 35.44 31.56 -27.81
C GLU A 7 34.69 32.78 -28.37
N GLU A 8 35.11 34.02 -28.01
CA GLU A 8 34.50 35.24 -28.57
C GLU A 8 34.88 35.48 -30.02
N ARG A 9 36.06 34.97 -30.49
CA ARG A 9 36.45 35.06 -31.90
C ARG A 9 35.65 34.12 -32.77
N PHE A 10 35.44 32.88 -32.32
CA PHE A 10 34.63 31.90 -33.05
C PHE A 10 33.18 32.31 -33.16
N ARG A 11 32.60 32.97 -32.13
CA ARG A 11 31.24 33.45 -32.16
C ARG A 11 30.96 34.56 -33.17
N LYS A 12 31.97 35.31 -33.56
CA LYS A 12 31.83 36.39 -34.55
C LYS A 12 31.98 35.92 -36.00
N GLU A 13 32.50 34.74 -36.23
CA GLU A 13 32.77 34.23 -37.59
C GLU A 13 31.62 33.41 -38.18
N LYS A 14 30.59 33.04 -37.35
CA LYS A 14 29.43 32.31 -37.84
C LYS A 14 28.46 33.27 -38.56
N PRO A 15 27.92 32.89 -39.75
CA PRO A 15 26.86 33.65 -40.43
C PRO A 15 25.66 33.88 -39.52
N GLN A 16 24.97 34.98 -39.70
CA GLN A 16 23.85 35.40 -38.84
C GLN A 16 22.69 34.41 -38.90
N GLU A 17 22.42 33.83 -40.07
CA GLU A 17 21.42 32.79 -40.30
C GLU A 17 21.67 31.52 -39.45
N GLU A 18 22.91 31.10 -39.35
CA GLU A 18 23.30 29.91 -38.59
C GLU A 18 23.14 30.13 -37.05
N ARG A 19 23.28 31.39 -36.62
CA ARG A 19 23.01 31.78 -35.23
C ARG A 19 21.53 31.78 -34.88
N ASP A 20 20.73 32.27 -35.78
CA ASP A 20 19.26 32.36 -35.59
C ASP A 20 18.64 30.94 -35.57
N GLU A 21 19.18 29.99 -36.34
CA GLU A 21 18.76 28.58 -36.29
C GLU A 21 19.20 27.89 -34.98
N GLU A 22 20.45 28.09 -34.53
CA GLU A 22 20.91 27.51 -33.25
C GLU A 22 20.13 28.06 -32.05
N ASP A 23 19.85 29.36 -32.02
CA ASP A 23 19.06 29.99 -30.94
C ASP A 23 17.61 29.49 -30.98
N THR A 24 17.06 29.23 -32.16
CA THR A 24 15.71 28.65 -32.31
C THR A 24 15.63 27.22 -31.83
N VAL A 25 16.62 26.38 -32.16
CA VAL A 25 16.70 24.99 -31.72
C VAL A 25 16.91 24.90 -30.20
N LEU A 26 17.81 25.72 -29.66
CA LEU A 26 18.07 25.77 -28.21
C LEU A 26 16.84 26.22 -27.43
N SER A 27 16.11 27.23 -27.94
CA SER A 27 14.87 27.70 -27.33
C SER A 27 13.76 26.64 -27.35
N ALA A 28 13.65 25.88 -28.46
CA ALA A 28 12.71 24.79 -28.59
C ALA A 28 13.04 23.63 -27.63
N ILE A 29 14.31 23.28 -27.45
CA ILE A 29 14.78 22.26 -26.50
C ILE A 29 14.52 22.73 -25.06
N ALA A 30 14.76 23.99 -24.75
CA ALA A 30 14.49 24.55 -23.43
C ALA A 30 13.01 24.62 -23.08
N ALA A 31 12.14 24.82 -24.09
CA ALA A 31 10.69 24.84 -23.90
C ALA A 31 10.06 23.43 -23.86
N ALA A 32 10.76 22.40 -24.36
CA ALA A 32 10.24 21.04 -24.39
C ALA A 32 9.77 20.51 -23.02
N PRO A 33 10.48 20.73 -21.91
CA PRO A 33 10.00 20.32 -20.60
C PRO A 33 8.67 20.98 -20.21
N GLU A 34 8.49 22.26 -20.57
CA GLU A 34 7.26 23.01 -20.26
C GLU A 34 6.04 22.43 -20.99
N TYR A 35 6.19 22.11 -22.28
CA TYR A 35 5.12 21.50 -23.06
C TYR A 35 4.79 20.08 -22.59
N LEU A 36 5.77 19.30 -22.19
CA LEU A 36 5.58 17.99 -21.60
C LEU A 36 4.83 18.06 -20.27
N VAL A 37 5.22 18.99 -19.40
CA VAL A 37 4.54 19.21 -18.12
C VAL A 37 3.10 19.70 -18.35
N LYS A 38 2.88 20.65 -19.26
CA LYS A 38 1.54 21.13 -19.62
C LYS A 38 0.68 20.01 -20.23
N GLY A 39 1.26 19.20 -21.11
CA GLY A 39 0.58 18.06 -21.73
C GLY A 39 0.18 16.99 -20.73
N LEU A 40 1.07 16.66 -19.80
CA LEU A 40 0.80 15.72 -18.71
C LEU A 40 -0.20 16.29 -17.69
N ALA A 41 -0.14 17.58 -17.39
CA ALA A 41 -1.03 18.23 -16.43
C ALA A 41 -2.45 18.46 -16.99
N TYR A 42 -2.63 18.51 -18.32
CA TYR A 42 -3.91 18.81 -18.95
C TYR A 42 -5.04 17.82 -18.58
N PRO A 43 -4.85 16.49 -18.62
CA PRO A 43 -5.88 15.56 -18.21
C PRO A 43 -6.21 15.69 -16.72
N PHE A 44 -5.22 15.99 -15.87
CA PHE A 44 -5.45 16.21 -14.43
C PHE A 44 -6.24 17.49 -14.18
N LYS A 45 -5.97 18.57 -14.93
CA LYS A 45 -6.73 19.82 -14.85
C LYS A 45 -8.19 19.62 -15.27
N LYS A 46 -8.44 18.91 -16.38
CA LYS A 46 -9.81 18.58 -16.81
C LYS A 46 -10.53 17.69 -15.80
N PHE A 47 -9.82 16.69 -15.26
CA PHE A 47 -10.36 15.83 -14.22
C PHE A 47 -10.70 16.61 -12.94
N GLY A 48 -9.85 17.56 -12.52
CA GLY A 48 -10.13 18.43 -11.38
C GLY A 48 -11.39 19.29 -11.58
N ILE A 49 -11.54 19.90 -12.75
CA ILE A 49 -12.74 20.70 -13.08
C ILE A 49 -14.00 19.82 -13.11
N TYR A 50 -13.90 18.62 -13.69
CA TYR A 50 -15.01 17.67 -13.71
C TYR A 50 -15.36 17.21 -12.29
N TYR A 51 -14.35 16.92 -11.48
CA TYR A 51 -14.47 16.54 -10.08
C TYR A 51 -15.22 17.58 -9.25
N GLU A 52 -14.86 18.87 -9.37
CA GLU A 52 -15.53 19.97 -8.67
C GLU A 52 -16.97 20.19 -9.14
N ARG A 53 -17.26 20.02 -10.44
CA ARG A 53 -18.58 20.30 -11.02
C ARG A 53 -19.60 19.18 -10.78
N THR A 54 -19.16 17.95 -10.65
CA THR A 54 -20.06 16.79 -10.62
C THR A 54 -20.39 16.30 -9.22
N ASP A 55 -19.85 16.96 -8.19
CA ASP A 55 -19.98 16.48 -6.80
C ASP A 55 -19.59 15.00 -6.62
N LEU A 56 -18.60 14.60 -7.47
CA LEU A 56 -18.18 13.22 -7.63
C LEU A 56 -17.78 12.58 -6.28
N MET A 57 -17.18 13.39 -5.39
CA MET A 57 -16.75 12.89 -4.08
C MET A 57 -17.93 12.48 -3.22
N ASN A 58 -18.98 13.31 -3.16
CA ASN A 58 -20.15 12.95 -2.37
C ASN A 58 -20.85 11.72 -2.94
N ARG A 59 -20.97 11.62 -4.28
CA ARG A 59 -21.52 10.42 -4.92
C ARG A 59 -20.68 9.16 -4.68
N LEU A 60 -19.34 9.28 -4.68
CA LEU A 60 -18.46 8.16 -4.32
C LEU A 60 -18.60 7.81 -2.83
N MET A 61 -18.72 8.81 -1.98
CA MET A 61 -18.95 8.57 -0.55
C MET A 61 -20.29 7.87 -0.31
N ASP A 62 -21.36 8.30 -0.98
CA ASP A 62 -22.68 7.68 -0.89
C ASP A 62 -22.70 6.24 -1.45
N LEU A 63 -21.81 5.92 -2.40
CA LEU A 63 -21.65 4.55 -2.89
C LEU A 63 -20.98 3.62 -1.88
N PHE A 64 -20.03 4.13 -1.10
CA PHE A 64 -19.19 3.33 -0.22
C PHE A 64 -19.63 3.37 1.26
N TYR A 65 -20.35 4.41 1.67
CA TYR A 65 -20.88 4.55 3.03
C TYR A 65 -22.38 4.23 3.08
N ASN A 66 -22.83 3.85 4.28
CA ASN A 66 -24.26 3.83 4.57
C ASN A 66 -24.80 5.27 4.74
N ASP A 67 -26.13 5.43 4.75
CA ASP A 67 -26.82 6.73 4.84
C ASP A 67 -26.39 7.54 6.08
N GLU A 68 -26.13 6.87 7.19
CA GLU A 68 -25.70 7.48 8.45
C GLU A 68 -24.20 7.77 8.50
N ARG A 69 -23.43 7.35 7.46
CA ARG A 69 -21.98 7.43 7.39
C ARG A 69 -21.23 6.78 8.56
N THR A 70 -21.89 5.89 9.27
CA THR A 70 -21.33 5.12 10.38
C THR A 70 -20.64 3.85 9.94
N GLY A 71 -20.89 3.40 8.72
CA GLY A 71 -20.30 2.20 8.15
C GLY A 71 -20.12 2.31 6.64
N GLY A 72 -19.32 1.40 6.10
CA GLY A 72 -19.05 1.39 4.67
C GLY A 72 -18.19 0.22 4.22
N VAL A 73 -18.07 0.10 2.88
CA VAL A 73 -17.22 -0.89 2.22
C VAL A 73 -16.37 -0.20 1.18
N PHE A 74 -15.05 -0.31 1.31
CA PHE A 74 -14.08 0.32 0.42
C PHE A 74 -13.23 -0.70 -0.31
N PRO A 75 -12.94 -0.48 -1.60
CA PRO A 75 -11.92 -1.23 -2.29
C PRO A 75 -10.54 -0.90 -1.68
N ARG A 76 -9.68 -1.90 -1.62
CA ARG A 76 -8.31 -1.79 -1.13
C ARG A 76 -7.34 -2.27 -2.18
N MET A 77 -6.27 -1.53 -2.38
CA MET A 77 -5.13 -1.95 -3.20
C MET A 77 -3.89 -1.95 -2.33
N ALA A 78 -3.03 -2.93 -2.54
CA ALA A 78 -1.71 -3.00 -1.96
C ALA A 78 -0.68 -3.09 -3.09
N VAL A 79 0.42 -2.36 -2.96
CA VAL A 79 1.52 -2.37 -3.92
C VAL A 79 2.83 -2.61 -3.17
N GLY A 80 3.48 -3.73 -3.49
CA GLY A 80 4.73 -4.13 -2.82
C GLY A 80 4.51 -4.71 -1.42
N GLY A 81 5.62 -4.89 -0.68
CA GLY A 81 5.63 -5.52 0.64
C GLY A 81 5.66 -7.03 0.59
N ALA A 82 5.53 -7.67 1.74
CA ALA A 82 5.66 -9.13 1.91
C ALA A 82 4.62 -9.91 1.08
N LEU A 83 3.39 -9.40 0.99
CA LEU A 83 2.30 -10.04 0.23
C LEU A 83 2.34 -9.73 -1.28
N SER A 84 3.28 -8.89 -1.75
CA SER A 84 3.31 -8.38 -3.13
C SER A 84 2.14 -7.43 -3.42
N SER A 85 1.75 -7.29 -4.71
CA SER A 85 0.62 -6.44 -5.08
C SER A 85 -0.69 -7.22 -5.01
N GLY A 86 -1.77 -6.56 -4.62
CA GLY A 86 -3.06 -7.23 -4.48
C GLY A 86 -4.23 -6.26 -4.45
N ILE A 87 -5.42 -6.84 -4.51
CA ILE A 87 -6.70 -6.14 -4.41
C ILE A 87 -7.54 -6.77 -3.31
N GLY A 88 -8.40 -5.99 -2.71
CA GLY A 88 -9.25 -6.46 -1.64
C GLY A 88 -10.31 -5.45 -1.28
N PHE A 89 -10.85 -5.60 -0.09
CA PHE A 89 -11.82 -4.65 0.45
C PHE A 89 -11.63 -4.46 1.96
N THR A 90 -12.16 -3.36 2.44
CA THR A 90 -12.34 -3.06 3.86
C THR A 90 -13.81 -2.74 4.09
N ALA A 91 -14.45 -3.47 4.98
CA ALA A 91 -15.79 -3.18 5.48
C ALA A 91 -15.69 -2.77 6.95
N PHE A 92 -16.43 -1.77 7.37
CA PHE A 92 -16.43 -1.35 8.75
C PHE A 92 -17.77 -0.74 9.16
N HIS A 93 -18.03 -0.73 10.46
CA HIS A 93 -19.13 -0.02 11.09
C HIS A 93 -18.66 0.49 12.45
N GLN A 94 -18.88 1.80 12.72
CA GLN A 94 -18.35 2.48 13.91
C GLN A 94 -19.38 2.66 15.04
N ASP A 95 -20.63 2.42 14.74
CA ASP A 95 -21.73 2.58 15.71
C ASP A 95 -22.73 1.42 15.59
N LEU A 96 -22.22 0.19 15.73
CA LEU A 96 -23.04 -1.01 15.66
C LEU A 96 -24.07 -1.00 16.80
N PHE A 97 -25.35 -1.15 16.44
CA PHE A 97 -26.51 -1.10 17.38
C PHE A 97 -26.66 0.24 18.13
N HIS A 98 -26.15 1.35 17.59
CA HIS A 98 -26.14 2.68 18.26
C HIS A 98 -25.46 2.67 19.64
N GLN A 99 -24.46 1.80 19.81
CA GLN A 99 -23.72 1.61 21.06
C GLN A 99 -22.24 1.96 20.95
N LYS A 100 -21.86 2.70 19.91
CA LYS A 100 -20.45 3.05 19.61
C LYS A 100 -19.50 1.83 19.54
N LYS A 101 -20.07 0.68 19.21
CA LYS A 101 -19.29 -0.54 18.97
C LYS A 101 -18.76 -0.49 17.55
N GLU A 102 -17.52 -0.85 17.41
CA GLU A 102 -16.83 -0.85 16.12
C GLU A 102 -16.59 -2.27 15.63
N VAL A 103 -16.87 -2.50 14.36
CA VAL A 103 -16.49 -3.72 13.67
C VAL A 103 -15.73 -3.36 12.40
N ARG A 104 -14.69 -4.11 12.08
CA ARG A 104 -13.95 -3.96 10.85
C ARG A 104 -13.54 -5.33 10.31
N ALA A 105 -13.79 -5.54 9.03
CA ALA A 105 -13.32 -6.70 8.30
C ALA A 105 -12.50 -6.24 7.09
N ARG A 106 -11.35 -6.84 6.88
CA ARG A 106 -10.50 -6.58 5.73
C ARG A 106 -10.13 -7.89 5.07
N TYR A 107 -10.08 -7.88 3.76
CA TYR A 107 -9.58 -8.98 2.96
C TYR A 107 -8.69 -8.48 1.85
N LEU A 108 -7.62 -9.18 1.58
CA LEU A 108 -6.69 -8.90 0.51
C LEU A 108 -6.35 -10.21 -0.22
N TYR A 109 -6.55 -10.19 -1.52
CA TYR A 109 -6.05 -11.21 -2.43
C TYR A 109 -4.87 -10.63 -3.21
N ALA A 110 -3.70 -11.19 -3.00
CA ALA A 110 -2.48 -10.70 -3.60
C ALA A 110 -1.99 -11.61 -4.73
N THR A 111 -1.05 -11.10 -5.52
CA THR A 111 -0.40 -11.87 -6.59
C THR A 111 0.24 -13.14 -6.01
N ARG A 112 0.34 -14.18 -6.81
CA ARG A 112 0.85 -15.51 -6.46
C ARG A 112 -0.07 -16.33 -5.54
N GLY A 113 -1.33 -15.90 -5.36
CA GLY A 113 -2.30 -16.62 -4.53
C GLY A 113 -2.23 -16.28 -3.03
N ASN A 114 -1.37 -15.34 -2.64
CA ASN A 114 -1.28 -14.90 -1.25
C ASN A 114 -2.59 -14.23 -0.80
N GLN A 115 -3.02 -14.53 0.40
CA GLN A 115 -4.27 -14.01 0.95
C GLN A 115 -4.07 -13.55 2.38
N ALA A 116 -4.75 -12.48 2.76
CA ALA A 116 -4.82 -12.05 4.15
C ALA A 116 -6.23 -11.59 4.47
N ALA A 117 -6.71 -11.95 5.65
CA ALA A 117 -7.97 -11.48 6.19
C ALA A 117 -7.76 -11.02 7.63
N ASP A 118 -8.42 -9.95 8.02
CA ASP A 118 -8.50 -9.56 9.41
C ASP A 118 -9.91 -9.13 9.77
N PHE A 119 -10.28 -9.43 10.99
CA PHE A 119 -11.52 -9.02 11.63
C PHE A 119 -11.19 -8.39 12.97
N ALA A 120 -11.71 -7.20 13.22
CA ALA A 120 -11.55 -6.51 14.49
C ALA A 120 -12.93 -6.11 15.03
N TYR A 121 -13.15 -6.33 16.32
CA TYR A 121 -14.33 -5.88 17.05
C TYR A 121 -13.88 -5.11 18.29
N ARG A 122 -14.48 -3.95 18.51
CA ARG A 122 -14.26 -3.13 19.69
C ARG A 122 -15.57 -2.76 20.34
N ASP A 123 -15.68 -3.05 21.62
CA ASP A 123 -16.78 -2.60 22.47
C ASP A 123 -16.21 -1.66 23.55
N PRO A 124 -16.47 -0.34 23.44
CA PRO A 124 -15.93 0.63 24.39
C PRO A 124 -16.60 0.60 25.75
N SER A 125 -17.76 -0.08 25.88
CA SER A 125 -18.51 -0.16 27.12
C SER A 125 -19.27 -1.48 27.21
N LEU A 126 -18.53 -2.58 27.42
CA LEU A 126 -19.09 -3.91 27.50
C LEU A 126 -20.23 -3.96 28.51
N PHE A 127 -21.45 -4.32 28.07
CA PHE A 127 -22.68 -4.31 28.88
C PHE A 127 -22.97 -2.95 29.56
N GLY A 128 -22.58 -1.81 28.96
CA GLY A 128 -22.78 -0.49 29.54
C GLY A 128 -21.90 -0.20 30.76
N SER A 129 -20.86 -0.96 30.97
CA SER A 129 -19.93 -0.86 32.10
C SER A 129 -18.64 -0.08 31.75
N LYS A 130 -17.72 0.02 32.71
CA LYS A 130 -16.37 0.57 32.51
C LYS A 130 -15.40 -0.45 31.86
N PHE A 131 -15.90 -1.60 31.48
CA PHE A 131 -15.10 -2.59 30.75
C PHE A 131 -15.14 -2.30 29.25
N MET A 132 -13.99 -2.48 28.62
CA MET A 132 -13.83 -2.39 27.18
C MET A 132 -13.29 -3.73 26.66
N LEU A 133 -13.80 -4.17 25.52
CA LEU A 133 -13.37 -5.40 24.86
C LEU A 133 -12.84 -5.07 23.46
N ASP A 134 -11.62 -5.49 23.18
CA ASP A 134 -11.04 -5.50 21.84
C ASP A 134 -10.77 -6.95 21.43
N LEU A 135 -11.28 -7.35 20.28
CA LEU A 135 -11.04 -8.66 19.68
C LEU A 135 -10.44 -8.45 18.30
N ASP A 136 -9.34 -9.14 17.99
CA ASP A 136 -8.72 -9.13 16.67
C ASP A 136 -8.46 -10.57 16.23
N VAL A 137 -8.87 -10.91 15.03
CA VAL A 137 -8.56 -12.16 14.35
C VAL A 137 -7.85 -11.84 13.06
N PHE A 138 -6.67 -12.41 12.87
CA PHE A 138 -5.88 -12.24 11.64
C PHE A 138 -5.56 -13.60 11.05
N TRP A 139 -5.85 -13.77 9.78
CA TRP A 139 -5.50 -14.95 9.00
C TRP A 139 -4.61 -14.54 7.83
N LEU A 140 -3.59 -15.34 7.59
CA LEU A 140 -2.63 -15.19 6.51
C LEU A 140 -2.41 -16.53 5.84
N ASN A 141 -2.59 -16.58 4.52
CA ASN A 141 -2.11 -17.63 3.67
C ASN A 141 -1.06 -17.04 2.73
N PHE A 142 0.17 -17.53 2.83
CA PHE A 142 1.30 -17.02 2.10
C PHE A 142 1.97 -18.18 1.36
N ASP A 143 1.75 -18.23 0.05
CA ASP A 143 2.33 -19.23 -0.83
C ASP A 143 3.66 -18.75 -1.42
N ASN A 144 4.60 -19.67 -1.58
CA ASN A 144 5.89 -19.41 -2.20
C ASN A 144 6.75 -18.33 -1.49
N GLY A 145 6.75 -18.29 -0.17
CA GLY A 145 7.74 -17.56 0.60
C GLY A 145 9.16 -18.09 0.32
N PHE A 146 10.16 -17.22 0.42
CA PHE A 146 11.55 -17.62 0.27
C PHE A 146 12.25 -17.61 1.63
N PHE A 147 12.87 -18.71 1.95
CA PHE A 147 13.79 -18.82 3.07
C PHE A 147 15.21 -19.02 2.54
N PHE A 148 16.16 -18.29 3.08
CA PHE A 148 17.57 -18.39 2.73
C PHE A 148 18.30 -19.13 3.85
N LEU A 149 18.75 -20.34 3.59
CA LEU A 149 19.68 -21.05 4.47
C LEU A 149 21.02 -20.29 4.48
N GLY A 150 21.37 -19.66 5.62
CA GLY A 150 22.59 -18.87 5.76
C GLY A 150 22.39 -17.34 5.76
N GLY A 151 21.16 -16.84 5.82
CA GLY A 151 20.83 -15.41 5.92
C GLY A 151 21.22 -14.63 4.65
N ASN A 152 21.58 -13.36 4.80
CA ASN A 152 21.89 -12.46 3.67
C ASN A 152 23.11 -12.84 2.82
N ARG A 153 23.89 -13.85 3.24
CA ARG A 153 25.07 -14.37 2.52
C ARG A 153 24.81 -15.70 1.81
N ALA A 154 23.58 -16.18 1.83
CA ALA A 154 23.25 -17.44 1.17
C ALA A 154 23.39 -17.29 -0.36
N ALA A 155 24.07 -18.24 -0.98
CA ALA A 155 24.11 -18.36 -2.43
C ALA A 155 22.67 -18.58 -2.97
N GLU A 156 22.41 -18.20 -4.22
CA GLU A 156 21.09 -18.39 -4.84
C GLU A 156 20.58 -19.83 -4.79
N ASN A 157 21.49 -20.78 -4.76
CA ASN A 157 21.21 -22.23 -4.66
C ASN A 157 20.67 -22.66 -3.28
N GLY A 158 20.74 -21.79 -2.27
CA GLY A 158 20.20 -22.04 -0.92
C GLY A 158 18.78 -21.51 -0.69
N LYS A 159 18.09 -21.07 -1.74
CA LYS A 159 16.69 -20.62 -1.66
C LYS A 159 15.77 -21.82 -1.51
N THR A 160 15.05 -21.88 -0.40
CA THR A 160 13.97 -22.84 -0.20
C THR A 160 12.64 -22.10 -0.22
N LYS A 161 11.67 -22.61 -0.95
CA LYS A 161 10.30 -22.10 -0.95
C LYS A 161 9.49 -22.75 0.14
N TYR A 162 8.66 -21.98 0.80
CA TYR A 162 7.74 -22.47 1.82
C TYR A 162 6.35 -21.84 1.65
N ASP A 163 5.36 -22.55 2.09
CA ASP A 163 4.00 -22.05 2.24
C ASP A 163 3.74 -21.86 3.73
N LEU A 164 3.10 -20.75 4.08
CA LEU A 164 2.80 -20.37 5.46
C LEU A 164 1.31 -20.12 5.61
N ASN A 165 0.67 -20.83 6.50
CA ASN A 165 -0.69 -20.55 6.93
C ASN A 165 -0.67 -20.16 8.41
N GLN A 166 -1.18 -18.97 8.71
CA GLN A 166 -1.15 -18.42 10.05
C GLN A 166 -2.52 -17.88 10.46
N LEU A 167 -2.95 -18.24 11.65
CA LEU A 167 -4.13 -17.68 12.31
C LEU A 167 -3.71 -17.10 13.66
N SER A 168 -3.95 -15.82 13.86
CA SER A 168 -3.69 -15.11 15.11
C SER A 168 -5.00 -14.58 15.67
N GLN A 169 -5.26 -14.85 16.93
CA GLN A 169 -6.42 -14.34 17.66
C GLN A 169 -5.92 -13.57 18.88
N ASN A 170 -6.36 -12.33 19.04
CA ASN A 170 -6.03 -11.49 20.19
C ASN A 170 -7.34 -11.06 20.85
N ALA A 171 -7.37 -11.14 22.17
CA ALA A 171 -8.47 -10.62 22.99
C ALA A 171 -7.89 -9.74 24.08
N ARG A 172 -8.36 -8.52 24.19
CA ARG A 172 -7.99 -7.58 25.23
C ARG A 172 -9.23 -7.13 25.99
N LEU A 173 -9.23 -7.42 27.29
CA LEU A 173 -10.21 -6.89 28.22
C LEU A 173 -9.55 -5.76 29.01
N SER A 174 -10.17 -4.58 29.01
CA SER A 174 -9.66 -3.42 29.70
C SER A 174 -10.70 -2.86 30.66
N TYR A 175 -10.25 -2.32 31.78
CA TYR A 175 -11.09 -1.64 32.77
C TYR A 175 -10.57 -0.25 33.09
N MET A 176 -11.45 0.74 33.05
CA MET A 176 -11.12 2.13 33.39
C MET A 176 -11.18 2.30 34.91
N VAL A 177 -10.02 2.23 35.56
CA VAL A 177 -9.92 2.37 37.03
C VAL A 177 -10.14 3.83 37.44
N ALA A 178 -9.58 4.76 36.71
CA ALA A 178 -9.70 6.21 36.90
C ALA A 178 -9.66 6.91 35.53
N PRO A 179 -10.03 8.20 35.42
CA PRO A 179 -10.02 8.91 34.12
C PRO A 179 -8.71 8.79 33.35
N ASN A 180 -7.57 8.66 34.04
CA ASN A 180 -6.24 8.57 33.45
C ASN A 180 -5.56 7.22 33.71
N LEU A 181 -6.27 6.23 34.28
CA LEU A 181 -5.69 4.93 34.58
C LEU A 181 -6.54 3.79 34.03
N LYS A 182 -5.96 3.02 33.12
CA LYS A 182 -6.56 1.86 32.46
C LYS A 182 -5.76 0.59 32.80
N ALA A 183 -6.42 -0.41 33.34
CA ALA A 183 -5.88 -1.73 33.50
C ALA A 183 -6.32 -2.62 32.33
N SER A 184 -5.44 -3.47 31.79
CA SER A 184 -5.76 -4.32 30.64
C SER A 184 -5.18 -5.71 30.82
N LEU A 185 -5.96 -6.72 30.45
CA LEU A 185 -5.54 -8.11 30.29
C LEU A 185 -5.54 -8.44 28.79
N LEU A 186 -4.45 -8.98 28.29
CA LEU A 186 -4.30 -9.39 26.91
C LEU A 186 -4.07 -10.89 26.83
N GLY A 187 -4.90 -11.60 26.04
CA GLY A 187 -4.69 -12.97 25.61
C GLY A 187 -4.37 -13.03 24.12
N ARG A 188 -3.43 -13.87 23.73
CA ARG A 188 -3.10 -14.12 22.32
C ARG A 188 -2.94 -15.61 22.07
N ILE A 189 -3.55 -16.10 20.98
CA ILE A 189 -3.39 -17.43 20.45
C ILE A 189 -2.86 -17.31 19.02
N LEU A 190 -1.81 -18.08 18.71
CA LEU A 190 -1.18 -18.10 17.41
C LEU A 190 -1.09 -19.55 16.93
N PHE A 191 -1.72 -19.84 15.81
CA PHE A 191 -1.55 -21.09 15.07
C PHE A 191 -0.72 -20.80 13.83
N THR A 192 0.32 -21.57 13.61
CA THR A 192 1.20 -21.43 12.46
C THR A 192 1.46 -22.80 11.88
N ASP A 193 1.16 -22.97 10.61
CA ASP A 193 1.52 -24.12 9.82
C ASP A 193 2.44 -23.65 8.69
N ALA A 194 3.63 -24.23 8.62
CA ALA A 194 4.64 -23.91 7.63
C ALA A 194 5.18 -25.21 7.03
N GLY A 195 5.12 -25.32 5.73
CA GLY A 195 5.56 -26.50 5.00
C GLY A 195 6.34 -26.17 3.73
N PRO A 196 6.95 -27.17 3.08
CA PRO A 196 7.56 -26.97 1.79
C PRO A 196 6.48 -26.58 0.76
N SER A 197 6.80 -25.62 -0.14
CA SER A 197 5.84 -25.18 -1.13
C SER A 197 5.44 -26.32 -2.07
N SER A 198 4.15 -26.56 -2.16
CA SER A 198 3.56 -27.57 -3.05
C SER A 198 3.80 -27.30 -4.54
N ARG A 199 4.19 -26.08 -4.89
CA ARG A 199 4.47 -25.64 -6.28
C ARG A 199 5.93 -25.79 -6.68
N THR A 200 6.79 -26.32 -5.82
CA THR A 200 8.19 -26.60 -6.18
C THR A 200 8.27 -28.05 -6.65
N PRO A 201 8.65 -28.34 -7.90
CA PRO A 201 9.00 -29.69 -8.29
C PRO A 201 10.15 -30.14 -7.36
N THR A 202 9.91 -31.17 -6.59
CA THR A 202 10.93 -31.86 -5.81
C THR A 202 11.83 -32.63 -6.79
N THR A 203 12.72 -31.94 -7.49
CA THR A 203 13.88 -32.59 -8.10
C THR A 203 14.90 -32.71 -6.99
N PRO A 204 15.20 -33.89 -6.48
CA PRO A 204 16.27 -34.05 -5.51
C PRO A 204 17.57 -33.56 -6.16
N PRO A 205 18.45 -32.91 -5.40
CA PRO A 205 19.75 -32.51 -5.92
C PRO A 205 20.47 -33.78 -6.39
N THR A 206 20.76 -33.87 -7.67
CA THR A 206 21.67 -34.86 -8.23
C THR A 206 23.04 -34.58 -7.62
N VAL A 207 23.46 -35.40 -6.67
CA VAL A 207 24.82 -35.36 -6.13
C VAL A 207 25.72 -35.81 -7.29
N PRO A 208 26.63 -34.96 -7.79
CA PRO A 208 27.62 -35.41 -8.75
C PRO A 208 28.56 -36.39 -8.05
N GLY A 209 28.60 -37.61 -8.58
CA GLY A 209 29.58 -38.62 -8.17
C GLY A 209 30.99 -38.26 -8.64
#